data_3235b8f280aa20bf153e978e3953c150
#
_entry.id   3235b8f280aa20bf153e978e3953c150
#
_cell.length_a   1.000
_cell.length_b   1.000
_cell.length_c   1.000
_cell.angle_alpha   90.00
_cell.angle_beta   90.00
_cell.angle_gamma   90.00
#
_symmetry.space_group_name_H-M   'P 1'
#
loop_
_entity.id
_entity.type
_entity.pdbx_description
1 polymer ?
#
loop_
_entity_poly.entity_id
_entity_poly.type
_entity_poly.pdbx_seq_one_letter_code
_entity_poly.pdbx_strand_id
1 'polypeptide(L)'
;MIEIERKFLVDTNLWCPKDSGNPIVQGYLSTDKERVVRVRIKGNTAWLTIKGKTQGISRIEMEYEIPLDEAEILMKLCRDFPVRKKRYVEEINGMIWEIDVFEDQNTGLVLAEVELSDENEKIELPNWVTQEVSTDYRYFNAWLSEHPYVTW
;
A
#
# COMPACT_ATOMS: atom_id res chain seq x y z
N MET A 1 -7.15 14.35 4.06
CA MET A 1 -7.64 14.50 2.67
C MET A 1 -6.52 14.58 1.64
N ILE A 2 -5.36 15.03 2.01
CA ILE A 2 -4.16 14.91 1.18
C ILE A 2 -3.25 13.87 1.82
N GLU A 3 -2.87 12.87 1.06
CA GLU A 3 -1.91 11.87 1.45
C GLU A 3 -0.54 12.25 0.88
N ILE A 4 0.47 12.28 1.75
CA ILE A 4 1.86 12.53 1.35
C ILE A 4 2.67 11.36 1.88
N GLU A 5 3.19 10.51 0.98
CA GLU A 5 3.95 9.35 1.41
C GLU A 5 5.16 9.10 0.53
N ARG A 6 6.18 8.51 1.14
CA ARG A 6 7.34 8.00 0.43
C ARG A 6 7.36 6.48 0.51
N LYS A 7 7.81 5.85 -0.56
CA LYS A 7 7.80 4.40 -0.72
C LYS A 7 9.19 3.91 -1.10
N PHE A 8 9.59 2.80 -0.50
CA PHE A 8 10.95 2.25 -0.65
C PHE A 8 10.94 0.75 -0.81
N LEU A 9 11.95 0.23 -1.50
CA LEU A 9 12.26 -1.18 -1.47
C LEU A 9 12.99 -1.52 -0.17
N VAL A 10 12.88 -2.76 0.27
CA VAL A 10 13.40 -3.25 1.55
C VAL A 10 14.44 -4.35 1.33
N ASP A 11 15.59 -4.23 2.02
CA ASP A 11 16.58 -5.29 2.07
C ASP A 11 16.16 -6.33 3.12
N THR A 12 15.69 -7.47 2.64
CA THR A 12 15.20 -8.55 3.51
C THR A 12 16.30 -9.32 4.24
N ASN A 13 17.56 -9.02 3.94
CA ASN A 13 18.67 -9.53 4.74
C ASN A 13 18.88 -8.71 6.02
N LEU A 14 18.40 -7.47 6.03
CA LEU A 14 18.53 -6.55 7.16
C LEU A 14 17.22 -6.35 7.91
N TRP A 15 16.09 -6.59 7.27
CA TRP A 15 14.78 -6.48 7.90
C TRP A 15 14.11 -7.85 7.98
N CYS A 16 13.53 -8.15 9.13
CA CYS A 16 12.67 -9.31 9.31
C CYS A 16 11.45 -8.93 10.17
N PRO A 17 10.33 -9.64 10.00
CA PRO A 17 9.14 -9.39 10.81
C PRO A 17 9.39 -9.57 12.30
N LYS A 18 8.84 -8.67 13.12
CA LYS A 18 8.94 -8.73 14.58
C LYS A 18 7.68 -9.29 15.24
N ASP A 19 6.61 -9.48 14.46
CA ASP A 19 5.35 -10.04 14.91
C ASP A 19 4.71 -10.80 13.75
N SER A 20 3.44 -11.21 13.88
CA SER A 20 2.74 -11.96 12.86
C SER A 20 2.14 -11.09 11.74
N GLY A 21 2.20 -9.77 11.90
CA GLY A 21 1.64 -8.82 10.93
C GLY A 21 0.12 -8.81 10.87
N ASN A 22 -0.41 -7.93 10.03
CA ASN A 22 -1.84 -7.77 9.81
C ASN A 22 -2.18 -8.14 8.36
N PRO A 23 -2.93 -9.22 8.12
CA PRO A 23 -3.35 -9.56 6.77
C PRO A 23 -4.25 -8.47 6.17
N ILE A 24 -3.96 -8.10 4.93
CA ILE A 24 -4.76 -7.15 4.16
C ILE A 24 -5.07 -7.79 2.82
N VAL A 25 -6.33 -7.67 2.39
CA VAL A 25 -6.73 -7.98 1.03
C VAL A 25 -7.40 -6.74 0.45
N GLN A 26 -7.03 -6.37 -0.75
CA GLN A 26 -7.60 -5.21 -1.41
C GLN A 26 -7.79 -5.45 -2.89
N GLY A 27 -8.87 -4.91 -3.41
CA GLY A 27 -9.20 -4.97 -4.82
C GLY A 27 -9.53 -3.59 -5.36
N TYR A 28 -9.59 -3.47 -6.67
CA TYR A 28 -9.79 -2.18 -7.33
C TYR A 28 -11.02 -2.21 -8.22
N LEU A 29 -11.96 -1.31 -7.92
CA LEU A 29 -13.12 -1.05 -8.80
C LEU A 29 -12.70 -0.15 -9.95
N SER A 30 -11.70 0.69 -9.75
CA SER A 30 -11.09 1.52 -10.78
C SER A 30 -9.58 1.59 -10.53
N THR A 31 -8.79 1.35 -11.58
CA THR A 31 -7.33 1.50 -11.58
C THR A 31 -6.90 2.77 -12.34
N ASP A 32 -7.85 3.57 -12.80
CA ASP A 32 -7.58 4.84 -13.48
C ASP A 32 -6.74 5.74 -12.59
N LYS A 33 -5.60 6.21 -13.10
CA LYS A 33 -4.65 7.05 -12.35
C LYS A 33 -5.28 8.28 -11.72
N GLU A 34 -6.33 8.81 -12.34
CA GLU A 34 -6.97 10.04 -11.89
C GLU A 34 -8.11 9.78 -10.91
N ARG A 35 -8.56 8.52 -10.83
CA ARG A 35 -9.68 8.14 -9.97
C ARG A 35 -9.59 6.67 -9.56
N VAL A 36 -8.63 6.39 -8.73
CA VAL A 36 -8.46 5.05 -8.16
C VAL A 36 -9.56 4.81 -7.13
N VAL A 37 -10.23 3.68 -7.22
CA VAL A 37 -11.25 3.26 -6.25
C VAL A 37 -10.87 1.87 -5.74
N ARG A 38 -10.60 1.79 -4.44
CA ARG A 38 -10.10 0.59 -3.76
C ARG A 38 -11.06 0.15 -2.67
N VAL A 39 -11.28 -1.16 -2.59
CA VAL A 39 -11.91 -1.82 -1.44
C VAL A 39 -10.81 -2.55 -0.67
N ARG A 40 -10.74 -2.34 0.63
CA ARG A 40 -9.74 -3.01 1.50
C ARG A 40 -10.44 -3.67 2.67
N ILE A 41 -10.02 -4.90 2.96
CA ILE A 41 -10.44 -5.63 4.15
C ILE A 41 -9.18 -5.91 4.97
N LYS A 42 -9.22 -5.52 6.24
CA LYS A 42 -8.17 -5.78 7.21
C LYS A 42 -8.82 -6.27 8.49
N GLY A 43 -8.64 -7.56 8.80
CA GLY A 43 -9.35 -8.19 9.91
C GLY A 43 -10.86 -8.13 9.69
N ASN A 44 -11.58 -7.57 10.64
CA ASN A 44 -13.04 -7.42 10.60
C ASN A 44 -13.49 -6.04 10.15
N THR A 45 -12.56 -5.20 9.68
CA THR A 45 -12.86 -3.84 9.27
C THR A 45 -12.59 -3.67 7.78
N ALA A 46 -13.40 -2.87 7.12
CA ALA A 46 -13.28 -2.64 5.69
C ALA A 46 -13.44 -1.16 5.34
N TRP A 47 -12.81 -0.75 4.24
CA TRP A 47 -12.81 0.63 3.77
C TRP A 47 -12.97 0.70 2.27
N LEU A 48 -13.66 1.75 1.84
CA LEU A 48 -13.68 2.19 0.45
C LEU A 48 -12.81 3.44 0.36
N THR A 49 -11.80 3.41 -0.49
CA THR A 49 -10.85 4.50 -0.64
C THR A 49 -10.86 5.01 -2.06
N ILE A 50 -10.93 6.33 -2.21
CA ILE A 50 -10.88 7.01 -3.51
C ILE A 50 -9.64 7.89 -3.52
N LYS A 51 -8.80 7.71 -4.52
CA LYS A 51 -7.56 8.48 -4.67
C LYS A 51 -7.53 9.19 -6.00
N GLY A 52 -7.16 10.46 -5.95
CA GLY A 52 -6.93 11.27 -7.15
C GLY A 52 -5.55 11.03 -7.75
N LYS A 53 -5.22 11.81 -8.77
CA LYS A 53 -3.93 11.71 -9.46
C LYS A 53 -2.80 12.12 -8.53
N THR A 54 -1.73 11.34 -8.52
CA THR A 54 -0.52 11.66 -7.77
C THR A 54 0.21 12.82 -8.42
N GLN A 55 0.61 13.80 -7.59
CA GLN A 55 1.44 14.93 -7.99
C GLN A 55 2.66 14.94 -7.09
N GLY A 56 3.84 14.60 -7.64
CA GLY A 56 5.02 14.36 -6.83
C GLY A 56 4.80 13.14 -5.93
N ILE A 57 4.77 13.37 -4.62
CA ILE A 57 4.48 12.33 -3.62
C ILE A 57 3.14 12.55 -2.91
N SER A 58 2.33 13.49 -3.40
CA SER A 58 1.05 13.88 -2.80
C SER A 58 -0.12 13.50 -3.69
N ARG A 59 -1.25 13.14 -3.10
CA ARG A 59 -2.51 13.00 -3.81
C ARG A 59 -3.71 13.14 -2.87
N ILE A 60 -4.84 13.48 -3.45
CA ILE A 60 -6.12 13.48 -2.73
C ILE A 60 -6.46 12.05 -2.35
N GLU A 61 -6.85 11.86 -1.10
CA GLU A 61 -7.35 10.58 -0.61
C GLU A 61 -8.61 10.83 0.23
N MET A 62 -9.64 10.06 -0.07
CA MET A 62 -10.86 9.99 0.74
C MET A 62 -11.11 8.55 1.11
N GLU A 63 -11.32 8.29 2.39
CA GLU A 63 -11.47 6.94 2.90
C GLU A 63 -12.70 6.85 3.79
N TYR A 64 -13.51 5.83 3.55
CA TYR A 64 -14.77 5.61 4.25
C TYR A 64 -14.80 4.17 4.77
N GLU A 65 -15.06 4.03 6.06
CA GLU A 65 -15.33 2.71 6.61
C GLU A 65 -16.67 2.20 6.09
N ILE A 66 -16.72 0.95 5.66
CA ILE A 66 -17.91 0.31 5.13
C ILE A 66 -18.16 -1.01 5.87
N PRO A 67 -19.40 -1.49 5.88
CA PRO A 67 -19.70 -2.78 6.46
C PRO A 67 -18.93 -3.91 5.78
N LEU A 68 -18.48 -4.89 6.56
CA LEU A 68 -17.66 -6.00 6.05
C LEU A 68 -18.41 -6.81 4.98
N ASP A 69 -19.71 -7.07 5.18
CA ASP A 69 -20.51 -7.80 4.22
C ASP A 69 -20.65 -7.07 2.87
N GLU A 70 -20.75 -5.74 2.90
CA GLU A 70 -20.75 -4.94 1.67
C GLU A 70 -19.38 -4.95 1.00
N ALA A 71 -18.31 -4.90 1.78
CA ALA A 71 -16.94 -4.98 1.25
C ALA A 71 -16.71 -6.31 0.53
N GLU A 72 -17.22 -7.41 1.06
CA GLU A 72 -17.10 -8.73 0.43
C GLU A 72 -17.82 -8.78 -0.91
N ILE A 73 -18.98 -8.13 -1.02
CA ILE A 73 -19.71 -8.01 -2.29
C ILE A 73 -18.92 -7.15 -3.27
N LEU A 74 -18.43 -5.99 -2.81
CA LEU A 74 -17.62 -5.09 -3.65
C LEU A 74 -16.34 -5.75 -4.13
N MET A 75 -15.72 -6.59 -3.30
CA MET A 75 -14.51 -7.30 -3.68
C MET A 75 -14.74 -8.22 -4.89
N LYS A 76 -15.93 -8.81 -5.00
CA LYS A 76 -16.31 -9.64 -6.14
C LYS A 76 -16.53 -8.83 -7.42
N LEU A 77 -16.80 -7.54 -7.29
CA LEU A 77 -16.97 -6.62 -8.42
C LEU A 77 -15.63 -6.03 -8.87
N CYS A 78 -14.58 -6.22 -8.09
CA CYS A 78 -13.26 -5.72 -8.45
C CYS A 78 -12.73 -6.43 -9.68
N ARG A 79 -11.98 -5.68 -10.49
CA ARG A 79 -11.29 -6.19 -11.66
C ARG A 79 -10.02 -6.89 -11.21
N ASP A 80 -9.53 -7.80 -12.02
CA ASP A 80 -8.25 -8.46 -11.82
C ASP A 80 -8.14 -9.21 -10.48
N PHE A 81 -6.91 -9.59 -10.12
CA PHE A 81 -6.68 -10.30 -8.88
C PHE A 81 -6.62 -9.34 -7.70
N PRO A 82 -7.20 -9.69 -6.55
CA PRO A 82 -7.00 -8.90 -5.35
C PRO A 82 -5.52 -8.94 -4.94
N VAL A 83 -5.05 -7.83 -4.41
CA VAL A 83 -3.70 -7.74 -3.84
C VAL A 83 -3.77 -8.20 -2.39
N ARG A 84 -2.98 -9.21 -2.05
CA ARG A 84 -2.87 -9.75 -0.70
C ARG A 84 -1.49 -9.44 -0.14
N LYS A 85 -1.45 -9.02 1.11
CA LYS A 85 -0.20 -8.69 1.79
C LYS A 85 -0.36 -8.79 3.30
N LYS A 86 0.76 -8.86 3.99
CA LYS A 86 0.81 -8.66 5.44
C LYS A 86 1.50 -7.35 5.71
N ARG A 87 0.89 -6.53 6.53
CA ARG A 87 1.44 -5.24 6.94
C ARG A 87 2.04 -5.33 8.33
N TYR A 88 3.27 -4.89 8.44
CA TYR A 88 4.00 -4.78 9.70
C TYR A 88 4.21 -3.29 9.97
N VAL A 89 3.96 -2.87 11.20
CA VAL A 89 4.08 -1.46 11.58
C VAL A 89 5.21 -1.33 12.59
N GLU A 90 6.14 -0.42 12.32
CA GLU A 90 7.28 -0.16 13.20
C GLU A 90 7.45 1.34 13.38
N GLU A 91 7.65 1.76 14.63
CA GLU A 91 8.02 3.14 14.92
C GLU A 91 9.54 3.25 14.99
N ILE A 92 10.12 4.07 14.14
CA ILE A 92 11.57 4.26 14.04
C ILE A 92 11.85 5.74 13.93
N ASN A 93 12.68 6.26 14.84
CA ASN A 93 13.06 7.68 14.88
C ASN A 93 11.84 8.63 14.85
N GLY A 94 10.78 8.27 15.59
CA GLY A 94 9.56 9.06 15.68
C GLY A 94 8.63 8.97 14.48
N MET A 95 8.96 8.16 13.47
CA MET A 95 8.14 7.95 12.28
C MET A 95 7.52 6.57 12.29
N ILE A 96 6.29 6.48 11.80
CA ILE A 96 5.59 5.20 11.63
C ILE A 96 5.87 4.66 10.25
N TRP A 97 6.53 3.50 10.20
CA TRP A 97 6.81 2.78 8.97
C TRP A 97 5.84 1.63 8.81
N GLU A 98 5.26 1.51 7.62
CA GLU A 98 4.41 0.39 7.25
C GLU A 98 5.15 -0.46 6.23
N ILE A 99 5.46 -1.70 6.61
CA ILE A 99 6.20 -2.62 5.75
C ILE A 99 5.23 -3.69 5.27
N ASP A 100 5.02 -3.74 3.96
CA ASP A 100 4.11 -4.67 3.31
C ASP A 100 4.90 -5.81 2.67
N VAL A 101 4.65 -7.02 3.15
CA VAL A 101 5.17 -8.25 2.55
C VAL A 101 4.05 -8.82 1.69
N PHE A 102 4.25 -8.78 0.39
CA PHE A 102 3.23 -9.21 -0.57
C PHE A 102 3.17 -10.72 -0.69
N GLU A 103 1.98 -11.21 -1.00
CA GLU A 103 1.67 -12.64 -1.10
C GLU A 103 1.09 -12.98 -2.48
N ASP A 104 0.87 -14.25 -2.75
CA ASP A 104 0.24 -14.77 -3.97
C ASP A 104 0.92 -14.25 -5.24
N GLN A 105 0.20 -13.51 -6.06
CA GLN A 105 0.65 -13.00 -7.36
C GLN A 105 1.82 -12.02 -7.25
N ASN A 106 2.03 -11.43 -6.07
CA ASN A 106 3.07 -10.43 -5.83
C ASN A 106 4.16 -10.95 -4.88
N THR A 107 4.23 -12.25 -4.67
CA THR A 107 5.24 -12.87 -3.80
C THR A 107 6.66 -12.47 -4.20
N GLY A 108 7.48 -12.13 -3.22
CA GLY A 108 8.86 -11.68 -3.42
C GLY A 108 9.02 -10.17 -3.29
N LEU A 109 7.91 -9.42 -3.35
CA LEU A 109 7.94 -7.97 -3.20
C LEU A 109 7.75 -7.58 -1.74
N VAL A 110 8.62 -6.71 -1.24
CA VAL A 110 8.49 -6.09 0.08
C VAL A 110 8.68 -4.59 -0.09
N LEU A 111 7.68 -3.82 0.31
CA LEU A 111 7.66 -2.36 0.20
C LEU A 111 7.51 -1.74 1.59
N ALA A 112 8.19 -0.63 1.81
CA ALA A 112 8.01 0.17 3.02
C ALA A 112 7.47 1.53 2.65
N GLU A 113 6.52 2.00 3.43
CA GLU A 113 5.90 3.31 3.25
C GLU A 113 6.00 4.10 4.54
N VAL A 114 6.19 5.42 4.41
CA VAL A 114 6.14 6.36 5.51
C VAL A 114 5.33 7.56 5.08
N GLU A 115 4.34 7.92 5.90
CA GLU A 115 3.49 9.09 5.66
C GLU A 115 4.15 10.34 6.26
N LEU A 116 4.13 11.42 5.50
CA LEU A 116 4.72 12.69 5.86
C LEU A 116 3.65 13.73 6.10
N SER A 117 3.95 14.74 6.90
CA SER A 117 3.08 15.91 7.11
C SER A 117 3.31 16.99 6.06
N ASP A 118 4.46 16.95 5.36
CA ASP A 118 4.85 17.92 4.34
C ASP A 118 5.79 17.24 3.34
N GLU A 119 5.71 17.64 2.06
CA GLU A 119 6.55 17.06 1.00
C GLU A 119 8.05 17.24 1.24
N ASN A 120 8.42 18.27 1.97
CA ASN A 120 9.82 18.59 2.26
C ASN A 120 10.27 18.08 3.64
N GLU A 121 9.42 17.34 4.33
CA GLU A 121 9.77 16.77 5.63
C GLU A 121 11.00 15.88 5.51
N LYS A 122 12.00 16.13 6.35
CA LYS A 122 13.22 15.32 6.39
C LYS A 122 13.03 14.17 7.36
N ILE A 123 13.36 12.97 6.90
CA ILE A 123 13.27 11.77 7.72
C ILE A 123 14.61 11.04 7.69
N GLU A 124 14.88 10.32 8.77
CA GLU A 124 16.03 9.43 8.84
C GLU A 124 15.60 8.06 8.33
N LEU A 125 16.31 7.56 7.29
CA LEU A 125 15.98 6.28 6.68
C LEU A 125 16.57 5.12 7.50
N PRO A 126 15.77 4.07 7.80
CA PRO A 126 16.29 2.85 8.41
C PRO A 126 17.36 2.19 7.51
N ASN A 127 18.23 1.40 8.10
CA ASN A 127 19.33 0.75 7.38
C ASN A 127 18.87 -0.31 6.36
N TRP A 128 17.62 -0.79 6.49
CA TRP A 128 17.05 -1.78 5.59
C TRP A 128 16.34 -1.17 4.37
N VAL A 129 16.26 0.15 4.28
CA VAL A 129 15.75 0.84 3.09
C VAL A 129 16.84 0.80 2.01
N THR A 130 16.46 0.44 0.79
CA THR A 130 17.39 0.41 -0.34
C THR A 130 17.13 1.51 -1.35
N GLN A 131 16.10 1.37 -2.16
CA GLN A 131 15.79 2.29 -3.25
C GLN A 131 14.45 2.96 -3.02
N GLU A 132 14.39 4.28 -3.22
CA GLU A 132 13.11 4.98 -3.23
C GLU A 132 12.38 4.74 -4.54
N VAL A 133 11.11 4.36 -4.44
CA VAL A 133 10.25 4.07 -5.59
C VAL A 133 8.96 4.88 -5.54
N SER A 134 8.96 5.98 -4.81
CA SER A 134 7.77 6.81 -4.58
C SER A 134 7.07 7.28 -5.86
N THR A 135 7.84 7.52 -6.93
CA THR A 135 7.31 8.00 -8.21
C THR A 135 7.28 6.91 -9.29
N ASP A 136 7.67 5.69 -8.95
CA ASP A 136 7.62 4.58 -9.89
C ASP A 136 6.25 3.88 -9.79
N TYR A 137 5.38 4.13 -10.78
CA TYR A 137 4.00 3.64 -10.78
C TYR A 137 3.90 2.11 -10.73
N ARG A 138 4.95 1.38 -11.13
CA ARG A 138 4.94 -0.09 -11.11
C ARG A 138 4.77 -0.64 -9.69
N TYR A 139 5.14 0.13 -8.68
CA TYR A 139 5.02 -0.27 -7.28
C TYR A 139 3.72 0.22 -6.62
N PHE A 140 2.84 0.87 -7.37
CA PHE A 140 1.51 1.20 -6.87
C PHE A 140 0.66 -0.06 -6.84
N ASN A 141 -0.09 -0.26 -5.75
CA ASN A 141 -0.89 -1.47 -5.59
C ASN A 141 -1.94 -1.63 -6.71
N ALA A 142 -2.48 -0.52 -7.21
CA ALA A 142 -3.39 -0.56 -8.36
C ALA A 142 -2.71 -1.14 -9.61
N TRP A 143 -1.46 -0.80 -9.85
CA TRP A 143 -0.68 -1.37 -10.97
C TRP A 143 -0.41 -2.86 -10.74
N LEU A 144 -0.05 -3.23 -9.52
CA LEU A 144 0.24 -4.62 -9.15
C LEU A 144 -0.97 -5.54 -9.32
N SER A 145 -2.20 -5.03 -9.19
CA SER A 145 -3.40 -5.81 -9.41
C SER A 145 -3.55 -6.23 -10.88
N GLU A 146 -3.03 -5.43 -11.80
CA GLU A 146 -3.08 -5.69 -13.25
C GLU A 146 -1.78 -6.30 -13.78
N HIS A 147 -0.66 -6.02 -13.13
CA HIS A 147 0.68 -6.45 -13.56
C HIS A 147 1.40 -7.09 -12.37
N PRO A 148 1.03 -8.32 -12.00
CA PRO A 148 1.58 -8.98 -10.82
C PRO A 148 3.09 -9.08 -10.83
N TYR A 149 3.70 -8.88 -9.68
CA TYR A 149 5.16 -8.85 -9.52
C TYR A 149 5.85 -10.12 -10.04
N VAL A 150 5.22 -11.29 -9.85
CA VAL A 150 5.78 -12.56 -10.33
C VAL A 150 5.90 -12.64 -11.85
N THR A 151 5.28 -11.72 -12.57
CA THR A 151 5.36 -11.66 -14.04
C THR A 151 6.41 -10.69 -14.58
N TRP A 152 7.09 -10.00 -13.71
CA TRP A 152 8.09 -8.99 -14.10
C TRP A 152 9.38 -9.61 -14.65
#